data_3047e3a78166110f2d607f95e2555915
#
_entry.id   3047e3a78166110f2d607f95e2555915
#
_cell.length_a   1.000
_cell.length_b   1.000
_cell.length_c   1.000
_cell.angle_alpha   90.00
_cell.angle_beta   90.00
_cell.angle_gamma   90.00
#
_symmetry.space_group_name_H-M   'P 1'
#
loop_
_entity.id
_entity.type
_entity.pdbx_description
1 polymer ?
#
loop_
_entity_poly.entity_id
_entity_poly.type
_entity_poly.pdbx_seq_one_letter_code
_entity_poly.pdbx_strand_id
1 'polypeptide(L)'
;MFVLQLGLIGLCIALLPLSYVWVKADDNKFRKLVWLTTFLTLDLVMFGGFTRLTDSGLGCPDWPGCYGTSSPFIAHAAITAAHQAMPTGPVSMTKAWIEMIHRYFAMAIGVLIIAQTIIAWVARIKRRPLHVSPWWPTSLLLLILVQGAFGAWTVTMKLQPVIVTTHLLLGLALLGTLGWLAARQTPLPAYEPEAARWRAAALAGLVLLVAQIALGGWGGAMAGAGPERGTHRPVSLARHLPFWLQRRFTTRQ
;
A
#
# COMPACT_ATOMS: atom_id res chain seq x y z
N MET A 1 -6.92 -5.22 -20.28
CA MET A 1 -8.31 -5.36 -19.80
C MET A 1 -8.40 -5.48 -18.27
N PHE A 2 -7.61 -6.35 -17.63
CA PHE A 2 -7.65 -6.53 -16.16
C PHE A 2 -7.22 -5.29 -15.33
N VAL A 3 -6.31 -4.44 -15.82
CA VAL A 3 -5.91 -3.19 -15.15
C VAL A 3 -7.09 -2.22 -15.01
N LEU A 4 -7.93 -2.12 -16.05
CA LEU A 4 -9.16 -1.34 -15.99
C LEU A 4 -10.14 -1.90 -14.95
N GLN A 5 -10.28 -3.22 -14.87
CA GLN A 5 -11.11 -3.88 -13.85
C GLN A 5 -10.61 -3.56 -12.44
N LEU A 6 -9.31 -3.58 -12.21
CA LEU A 6 -8.72 -3.20 -10.91
C LEU A 6 -9.02 -1.74 -10.57
N GLY A 7 -8.87 -0.83 -11.52
CA GLY A 7 -9.22 0.58 -11.34
C GLY A 7 -10.70 0.78 -11.00
N LEU A 8 -11.59 0.04 -11.66
CA LEU A 8 -13.04 0.06 -11.37
C LEU A 8 -13.35 -0.51 -9.98
N ILE A 9 -12.69 -1.58 -9.56
CA ILE A 9 -12.85 -2.12 -8.20
C ILE A 9 -12.45 -1.06 -7.16
N GLY A 10 -11.28 -0.43 -7.32
CA GLY A 10 -10.82 0.65 -6.44
C GLY A 10 -11.80 1.84 -6.40
N LEU A 11 -12.32 2.23 -7.56
CA LEU A 11 -13.34 3.27 -7.67
C LEU A 11 -14.63 2.88 -6.95
N CYS A 12 -15.15 1.67 -7.16
CA CYS A 12 -16.38 1.18 -6.51
C CYS A 12 -16.23 1.18 -4.99
N ILE A 13 -15.08 0.73 -4.45
CA ILE A 13 -14.81 0.77 -3.01
C ILE A 13 -14.75 2.22 -2.51
N ALA A 14 -14.13 3.14 -3.26
CA ALA A 14 -14.03 4.54 -2.89
C ALA A 14 -15.38 5.28 -2.95
N LEU A 15 -16.36 4.81 -3.75
CA LEU A 15 -17.68 5.42 -3.81
C LEU A 15 -18.43 5.38 -2.47
N LEU A 16 -18.23 4.36 -1.64
CA LEU A 16 -18.86 4.27 -0.32
C LEU A 16 -18.44 5.43 0.59
N PRO A 17 -17.14 5.66 0.88
CA PRO A 17 -16.72 6.80 1.67
C PRO A 17 -17.02 8.13 1.00
N LEU A 18 -16.95 8.24 -0.32
CA LEU A 18 -17.33 9.46 -1.03
C LEU A 18 -18.82 9.76 -0.84
N SER A 19 -19.71 8.79 -1.03
CA SER A 19 -21.16 8.99 -0.82
C SER A 19 -21.45 9.42 0.62
N TYR A 20 -20.82 8.82 1.62
CA TYR A 20 -20.96 9.22 3.01
C TYR A 20 -20.58 10.69 3.26
N VAL A 21 -19.51 11.17 2.61
CA VAL A 21 -19.09 12.57 2.70
C VAL A 21 -20.15 13.51 2.10
N TRP A 22 -20.77 13.12 0.97
CA TRP A 22 -21.69 14.00 0.25
C TRP A 22 -23.12 13.97 0.77
N VAL A 23 -23.59 12.83 1.25
CA VAL A 23 -24.97 12.67 1.73
C VAL A 23 -25.21 13.34 3.09
N LYS A 24 -24.27 13.23 4.02
CA LYS A 24 -24.41 13.90 5.32
C LYS A 24 -24.28 15.41 5.20
N ALA A 25 -25.23 16.14 5.77
CA ALA A 25 -25.17 17.58 5.93
C ALA A 25 -23.95 17.95 6.80
N ASP A 26 -22.91 18.52 6.19
CA ASP A 26 -21.73 19.07 6.85
C ASP A 26 -21.25 20.24 5.99
N ASP A 27 -20.98 21.38 6.63
CA ASP A 27 -20.55 22.59 5.94
C ASP A 27 -19.13 22.46 5.36
N ASN A 28 -18.30 21.59 5.91
CA ASN A 28 -16.93 21.38 5.43
C ASN A 28 -16.69 19.94 4.93
N LYS A 29 -17.23 19.64 3.74
CA LYS A 29 -17.09 18.34 3.08
C LYS A 29 -15.62 17.97 2.80
N PHE A 30 -14.77 18.95 2.52
CA PHE A 30 -13.35 18.69 2.27
C PHE A 30 -12.65 18.19 3.54
N ARG A 31 -12.87 18.85 4.68
CA ARG A 31 -12.33 18.40 5.98
C ARG A 31 -12.77 16.98 6.31
N LYS A 32 -14.05 16.68 6.11
CA LYS A 32 -14.61 15.35 6.35
C LYS A 32 -13.99 14.30 5.45
N LEU A 33 -13.76 14.62 4.16
CA LEU A 33 -13.09 13.73 3.22
C LEU A 33 -11.64 13.44 3.68
N VAL A 34 -10.89 14.46 4.11
CA VAL A 34 -9.51 14.30 4.59
C VAL A 34 -9.48 13.42 5.84
N TRP A 35 -10.34 13.66 6.84
CA TRP A 35 -10.42 12.84 8.05
C TRP A 35 -10.76 11.39 7.72
N LEU A 36 -11.74 11.16 6.89
CA LEU A 36 -12.14 9.82 6.48
C LEU A 36 -11.00 9.09 5.76
N THR A 37 -10.31 9.79 4.84
CA THR A 37 -9.13 9.22 4.16
C THR A 37 -8.01 8.90 5.15
N THR A 38 -7.81 9.74 6.17
CA THR A 38 -6.81 9.50 7.21
C THR A 38 -7.10 8.21 7.99
N PHE A 39 -8.35 8.03 8.43
CA PHE A 39 -8.74 6.80 9.14
C PHE A 39 -8.62 5.55 8.27
N LEU A 40 -9.10 5.61 7.03
CA LEU A 40 -8.97 4.49 6.10
C LEU A 40 -7.50 4.19 5.75
N THR A 41 -6.64 5.22 5.73
CA THR A 41 -5.20 5.01 5.54
C THR A 41 -4.56 4.36 6.78
N LEU A 42 -5.00 4.71 7.98
CA LEU A 42 -4.58 4.02 9.21
C LEU A 42 -4.94 2.54 9.15
N ASP A 43 -6.19 2.22 8.80
CA ASP A 43 -6.66 0.83 8.66
C ASP A 43 -5.85 0.09 7.58
N LEU A 44 -5.54 0.76 6.46
CA LEU A 44 -4.71 0.17 5.40
C LEU A 44 -3.29 -0.13 5.88
N VAL A 45 -2.66 0.77 6.65
CA VAL A 45 -1.32 0.55 7.23
C VAL A 45 -1.36 -0.63 8.21
N MET A 46 -2.37 -0.71 9.06
CA MET A 46 -2.58 -1.84 9.98
C MET A 46 -2.78 -3.15 9.21
N PHE A 47 -3.59 -3.12 8.15
CA PHE A 47 -3.82 -4.28 7.30
C PHE A 47 -2.55 -4.70 6.52
N GLY A 48 -1.70 -3.75 6.12
CA GLY A 48 -0.36 -4.02 5.58
C GLY A 48 0.54 -4.76 6.57
N GLY A 49 0.50 -4.37 7.85
CA GLY A 49 1.14 -5.10 8.95
C GLY A 49 0.60 -6.53 9.10
N PHE A 50 -0.72 -6.70 9.03
CA PHE A 50 -1.36 -8.01 9.06
C PHE A 50 -0.93 -8.88 7.86
N THR A 51 -0.90 -8.32 6.64
CA THR A 51 -0.39 -9.01 5.44
C THR A 51 1.04 -9.52 5.63
N ARG A 52 1.87 -8.73 6.32
CA ARG A 52 3.25 -9.12 6.65
C ARG A 52 3.29 -10.24 7.69
N LEU A 53 2.51 -10.13 8.77
CA LEU A 53 2.47 -11.11 9.88
C LEU A 53 1.91 -12.47 9.44
N THR A 54 0.99 -12.48 8.48
CA THR A 54 0.40 -13.71 7.92
C THR A 54 1.21 -14.30 6.76
N ASP A 55 2.40 -13.75 6.48
CA ASP A 55 3.25 -14.15 5.35
C ASP A 55 2.51 -14.18 4.01
N SER A 56 1.63 -13.18 3.81
CA SER A 56 0.72 -13.10 2.65
C SER A 56 1.22 -12.15 1.55
N GLY A 57 2.41 -11.54 1.71
CA GLY A 57 2.93 -10.53 0.78
C GLY A 57 3.44 -11.09 -0.56
N LEU A 58 3.40 -12.41 -0.76
CA LEU A 58 3.70 -13.11 -2.01
C LEU A 58 2.62 -14.15 -2.35
N GLY A 59 1.39 -13.94 -1.91
CA GLY A 59 0.25 -14.78 -2.27
C GLY A 59 -0.12 -14.68 -3.75
N CYS A 60 0.22 -13.56 -4.40
CA CYS A 60 0.13 -13.32 -5.84
C CYS A 60 1.53 -13.05 -6.40
N PRO A 61 1.99 -13.77 -7.45
CA PRO A 61 3.36 -13.65 -7.95
C PRO A 61 3.60 -12.39 -8.80
N ASP A 62 2.56 -11.71 -9.23
CA ASP A 62 2.57 -10.59 -10.14
C ASP A 62 1.90 -9.34 -9.56
N TRP A 63 2.09 -8.22 -10.23
CA TRP A 63 1.49 -6.94 -9.91
C TRP A 63 1.09 -6.22 -11.22
N PRO A 64 -0.04 -5.51 -11.26
CA PRO A 64 -0.97 -5.14 -10.19
C PRO A 64 -2.05 -6.20 -9.87
N GLY A 65 -2.19 -7.24 -10.66
CA GLY A 65 -3.18 -8.30 -10.50
C GLY A 65 -2.68 -9.51 -9.71
N CYS A 66 -3.33 -10.64 -9.95
CA CYS A 66 -2.99 -11.95 -9.41
C CYS A 66 -3.08 -12.98 -10.54
N TYR A 67 -1.95 -13.58 -10.93
CA TYR A 67 -1.87 -14.50 -12.09
C TYR A 67 -2.47 -13.88 -13.37
N GLY A 68 -2.14 -12.62 -13.65
CA GLY A 68 -2.62 -11.89 -14.82
C GLY A 68 -4.11 -11.54 -14.81
N THR A 69 -4.79 -11.71 -13.67
CA THR A 69 -6.22 -11.41 -13.50
C THR A 69 -6.46 -10.33 -12.46
N SER A 70 -7.68 -9.80 -12.42
CA SER A 70 -8.08 -8.77 -11.46
C SER A 70 -8.47 -9.32 -10.08
N SER A 71 -8.61 -10.63 -9.92
CA SER A 71 -9.15 -11.22 -8.68
C SER A 71 -8.64 -12.65 -8.47
N PRO A 72 -8.33 -13.05 -7.23
CA PRO A 72 -8.02 -14.45 -6.90
C PRO A 72 -9.15 -15.42 -7.25
N PHE A 73 -10.38 -14.95 -7.31
CA PHE A 73 -11.51 -15.77 -7.73
C PHE A 73 -11.35 -16.24 -9.17
N ILE A 74 -10.95 -15.33 -10.06
CA ILE A 74 -10.71 -15.65 -11.48
C ILE A 74 -9.43 -16.51 -11.63
N ALA A 75 -8.43 -16.26 -10.78
CA ALA A 75 -7.15 -16.99 -10.76
C ALA A 75 -7.22 -18.32 -10.00
N HIS A 76 -8.39 -18.78 -9.56
CA HIS A 76 -8.55 -19.93 -8.66
C HIS A 76 -7.78 -21.18 -9.11
N ALA A 77 -7.89 -21.56 -10.37
CA ALA A 77 -7.22 -22.74 -10.91
C ALA A 77 -5.68 -22.61 -10.82
N ALA A 78 -5.12 -21.44 -11.18
CA ALA A 78 -3.69 -21.18 -11.15
C ALA A 78 -3.15 -21.17 -9.70
N ILE A 79 -3.87 -20.55 -8.77
CA ILE A 79 -3.52 -20.51 -7.33
C ILE A 79 -3.55 -21.92 -6.75
N THR A 80 -4.59 -22.71 -7.06
CA THR A 80 -4.72 -24.10 -6.58
C THR A 80 -3.58 -24.98 -7.11
N ALA A 81 -3.25 -24.89 -8.40
CA ALA A 81 -2.14 -25.61 -8.99
C ALA A 81 -0.80 -25.23 -8.36
N ALA A 82 -0.56 -23.92 -8.12
CA ALA A 82 0.65 -23.46 -7.44
C ALA A 82 0.75 -23.97 -6.00
N HIS A 83 -0.36 -23.97 -5.26
CA HIS A 83 -0.41 -24.52 -3.90
C HIS A 83 -0.17 -26.03 -3.86
N GLN A 84 -0.75 -26.81 -4.80
CA GLN A 84 -0.51 -28.25 -4.89
C GLN A 84 0.94 -28.56 -5.24
N ALA A 85 1.56 -27.76 -6.11
CA ALA A 85 2.96 -27.94 -6.47
C ALA A 85 3.92 -27.62 -5.30
N MET A 86 3.54 -26.75 -4.39
CA MET A 86 4.32 -26.35 -3.21
C MET A 86 3.39 -26.05 -2.02
N PRO A 87 2.92 -27.05 -1.26
CA PRO A 87 1.95 -26.86 -0.17
C PRO A 87 2.45 -25.96 0.96
N THR A 88 3.76 -25.96 1.22
CA THR A 88 4.42 -25.09 2.22
C THR A 88 4.88 -23.74 1.64
N GLY A 89 4.58 -23.49 0.37
CA GLY A 89 5.00 -22.28 -0.34
C GLY A 89 4.24 -21.01 0.08
N PRO A 90 4.62 -19.89 -0.51
CA PRO A 90 4.01 -18.60 -0.19
C PRO A 90 2.59 -18.46 -0.76
N VAL A 91 2.18 -19.30 -1.71
CA VAL A 91 0.91 -19.19 -2.42
C VAL A 91 -0.15 -20.09 -1.79
N SER A 92 -1.25 -19.48 -1.38
CA SER A 92 -2.52 -20.16 -1.06
C SER A 92 -3.68 -19.23 -1.38
N MET A 93 -4.90 -19.76 -1.47
CA MET A 93 -6.09 -18.95 -1.75
C MET A 93 -6.29 -17.85 -0.69
N THR A 94 -6.11 -18.17 0.58
CA THR A 94 -6.22 -17.21 1.69
C THR A 94 -5.17 -16.11 1.59
N LYS A 95 -3.90 -16.45 1.34
CA LYS A 95 -2.83 -15.47 1.21
C LYS A 95 -3.03 -14.57 -0.01
N ALA A 96 -3.47 -15.11 -1.13
CA ALA A 96 -3.80 -14.35 -2.34
C ALA A 96 -4.93 -13.34 -2.08
N TRP A 97 -5.98 -13.74 -1.34
CA TRP A 97 -7.06 -12.83 -0.97
C TRP A 97 -6.60 -11.72 -0.01
N ILE A 98 -5.83 -12.06 1.02
CA ILE A 98 -5.29 -11.05 1.96
C ILE A 98 -4.49 -10.00 1.17
N GLU A 99 -3.60 -10.42 0.28
CA GLU A 99 -2.80 -9.50 -0.53
C GLU A 99 -3.65 -8.65 -1.48
N MET A 100 -4.60 -9.26 -2.19
CA MET A 100 -5.45 -8.52 -3.14
C MET A 100 -6.40 -7.55 -2.46
N ILE A 101 -6.96 -7.89 -1.29
CA ILE A 101 -7.76 -6.96 -0.49
C ILE A 101 -6.92 -5.73 -0.12
N HIS A 102 -5.68 -5.91 0.34
CA HIS A 102 -4.77 -4.79 0.62
C HIS A 102 -4.58 -3.90 -0.62
N ARG A 103 -4.36 -4.49 -1.79
CA ARG A 103 -4.20 -3.75 -3.06
C ARG A 103 -5.48 -2.99 -3.45
N TYR A 104 -6.66 -3.58 -3.29
CA TYR A 104 -7.93 -2.93 -3.59
C TYR A 104 -8.17 -1.72 -2.67
N PHE A 105 -7.90 -1.84 -1.37
CA PHE A 105 -7.98 -0.72 -0.44
C PHE A 105 -6.97 0.37 -0.77
N ALA A 106 -5.74 0.02 -1.13
CA ALA A 106 -4.72 0.98 -1.56
C ALA A 106 -5.17 1.79 -2.79
N MET A 107 -5.79 1.13 -3.78
CA MET A 107 -6.37 1.82 -4.94
C MET A 107 -7.52 2.75 -4.55
N ALA A 108 -8.39 2.34 -3.62
CA ALA A 108 -9.47 3.18 -3.12
C ALA A 108 -8.94 4.44 -2.42
N ILE A 109 -7.91 4.33 -1.58
CA ILE A 109 -7.24 5.48 -0.97
C ILE A 109 -6.66 6.40 -2.06
N GLY A 110 -6.08 5.85 -3.11
CA GLY A 110 -5.61 6.62 -4.27
C GLY A 110 -6.73 7.46 -4.90
N VAL A 111 -7.91 6.87 -5.11
CA VAL A 111 -9.09 7.58 -5.63
C VAL A 111 -9.52 8.71 -4.69
N LEU A 112 -9.52 8.48 -3.37
CA LEU A 112 -9.90 9.51 -2.39
C LEU A 112 -8.90 10.69 -2.41
N ILE A 113 -7.60 10.44 -2.56
CA ILE A 113 -6.59 11.50 -2.68
C ILE A 113 -6.70 12.24 -4.01
N ILE A 114 -7.01 11.56 -5.11
CA ILE A 114 -7.33 12.20 -6.39
C ILE A 114 -8.55 13.13 -6.22
N ALA A 115 -9.62 12.68 -5.57
CA ALA A 115 -10.79 13.50 -5.29
C ALA A 115 -10.44 14.75 -4.47
N GLN A 116 -9.62 14.60 -3.40
CA GLN A 116 -9.13 15.74 -2.62
C GLN A 116 -8.35 16.75 -3.48
N THR A 117 -7.47 16.25 -4.36
CA THR A 117 -6.67 17.08 -5.26
C THR A 117 -7.57 17.86 -6.23
N ILE A 118 -8.53 17.18 -6.86
CA ILE A 118 -9.47 17.81 -7.78
C ILE A 118 -10.31 18.89 -7.07
N ILE A 119 -10.86 18.57 -5.89
CA ILE A 119 -11.68 19.51 -5.11
C ILE A 119 -10.87 20.76 -4.75
N ALA A 120 -9.62 20.58 -4.30
CA ALA A 120 -8.77 21.69 -3.90
C ALA A 120 -8.41 22.61 -5.09
N TRP A 121 -8.09 22.03 -6.26
CA TRP A 121 -7.83 22.84 -7.46
C TRP A 121 -9.08 23.51 -8.02
N VAL A 122 -10.22 22.82 -8.03
CA VAL A 122 -11.51 23.42 -8.44
C VAL A 122 -11.90 24.58 -7.50
N ALA A 123 -11.71 24.44 -6.20
CA ALA A 123 -11.94 25.51 -5.23
C ALA A 123 -11.01 26.70 -5.52
N ARG A 124 -9.73 26.47 -5.79
CA ARG A 124 -8.76 27.51 -6.16
C ARG A 124 -9.14 28.26 -7.43
N ILE A 125 -9.51 27.52 -8.49
CA ILE A 125 -9.92 28.11 -9.78
C ILE A 125 -11.20 28.93 -9.63
N LYS A 126 -12.19 28.39 -8.88
CA LYS A 126 -13.47 29.06 -8.65
C LYS A 126 -13.43 30.10 -7.53
N ARG A 127 -12.24 30.42 -7.00
CA ARG A 127 -12.03 31.37 -5.90
C ARG A 127 -12.91 31.09 -4.66
N ARG A 128 -13.21 29.81 -4.42
CA ARG A 128 -13.97 29.41 -3.23
C ARG A 128 -13.02 29.34 -2.02
N PRO A 129 -13.46 29.75 -0.82
CA PRO A 129 -12.63 29.67 0.37
C PRO A 129 -12.32 28.21 0.70
N LEU A 130 -11.05 27.84 0.69
CA LEU A 130 -10.53 26.60 1.20
C LEU A 130 -9.33 26.92 2.08
N HIS A 131 -9.33 26.45 3.33
CA HIS A 131 -8.30 26.78 4.32
C HIS A 131 -6.94 26.09 4.06
N VAL A 132 -6.81 25.40 2.93
CA VAL A 132 -5.59 24.69 2.54
C VAL A 132 -5.19 24.99 1.10
N SER A 133 -3.88 25.12 0.89
CA SER A 133 -3.32 25.25 -0.45
C SER A 133 -3.52 23.94 -1.23
N PRO A 134 -3.90 23.98 -2.53
CA PRO A 134 -4.07 22.78 -3.36
C PRO A 134 -2.77 21.99 -3.55
N TRP A 135 -1.61 22.58 -3.27
CA TRP A 135 -0.32 21.87 -3.33
C TRP A 135 -0.20 20.76 -2.28
N TRP A 136 -0.91 20.84 -1.14
CA TRP A 136 -0.90 19.79 -0.13
C TRP A 136 -1.56 18.49 -0.62
N PRO A 137 -2.80 18.49 -1.14
CA PRO A 137 -3.36 17.28 -1.76
C PRO A 137 -2.56 16.82 -2.98
N THR A 138 -1.93 17.74 -3.73
CA THR A 138 -1.05 17.38 -4.86
C THR A 138 0.20 16.65 -4.37
N SER A 139 0.82 17.09 -3.28
CA SER A 139 1.97 16.37 -2.69
C SER A 139 1.58 14.99 -2.15
N LEU A 140 0.38 14.85 -1.57
CA LEU A 140 -0.18 13.55 -1.17
C LEU A 140 -0.40 12.64 -2.37
N LEU A 141 -0.88 13.19 -3.50
CA LEU A 141 -1.04 12.43 -4.74
C LEU A 141 0.31 11.93 -5.26
N LEU A 142 1.35 12.77 -5.26
CA LEU A 142 2.68 12.34 -5.65
C LEU A 142 3.23 11.26 -4.70
N LEU A 143 3.04 11.45 -3.39
CA LEU A 143 3.51 10.51 -2.39
C LEU A 143 2.82 9.14 -2.52
N ILE A 144 1.50 9.08 -2.80
CA ILE A 144 0.81 7.81 -2.98
C ILE A 144 1.19 7.12 -4.29
N LEU A 145 1.54 7.85 -5.35
CA LEU A 145 2.10 7.25 -6.57
C LEU A 145 3.45 6.58 -6.30
N VAL A 146 4.34 7.26 -5.57
CA VAL A 146 5.62 6.67 -5.13
C VAL A 146 5.36 5.46 -4.23
N GLN A 147 4.42 5.56 -3.29
CA GLN A 147 4.02 4.45 -2.41
C GLN A 147 3.51 3.25 -3.21
N GLY A 148 2.72 3.48 -4.27
CA GLY A 148 2.25 2.43 -5.17
C GLY A 148 3.39 1.74 -5.93
N ALA A 149 4.39 2.50 -6.38
CA ALA A 149 5.58 1.95 -7.01
C ALA A 149 6.38 1.05 -6.05
N PHE A 150 6.59 1.52 -4.80
CA PHE A 150 7.23 0.68 -3.77
C PHE A 150 6.37 -0.55 -3.43
N GLY A 151 5.04 -0.42 -3.42
CA GLY A 151 4.13 -1.57 -3.27
C GLY A 151 4.29 -2.60 -4.38
N ALA A 152 4.45 -2.17 -5.64
CA ALA A 152 4.77 -3.06 -6.76
C ALA A 152 6.12 -3.76 -6.56
N TRP A 153 7.14 -3.02 -6.13
CA TRP A 153 8.49 -3.57 -5.91
C TRP A 153 8.55 -4.53 -4.73
N THR A 154 7.70 -4.42 -3.72
CA THR A 154 7.64 -5.44 -2.65
C THR A 154 7.36 -6.82 -3.23
N VAL A 155 6.53 -6.92 -4.26
CA VAL A 155 6.19 -8.19 -4.93
C VAL A 155 7.25 -8.58 -5.94
N THR A 156 7.58 -7.69 -6.88
CA THR A 156 8.50 -7.99 -7.99
C THR A 156 9.94 -8.23 -7.54
N MET A 157 10.35 -7.62 -6.42
CA MET A 157 11.65 -7.85 -5.78
C MET A 157 11.58 -8.84 -4.60
N LYS A 158 10.51 -9.64 -4.52
CA LYS A 158 10.37 -10.75 -3.56
C LYS A 158 10.66 -10.35 -2.12
N LEU A 159 10.02 -9.28 -1.67
CA LEU A 159 10.09 -8.75 -0.30
C LEU A 159 11.51 -8.35 0.16
N GLN A 160 12.31 -7.77 -0.72
CA GLN A 160 13.62 -7.25 -0.31
C GLN A 160 13.49 -6.31 0.89
N PRO A 161 14.32 -6.48 1.96
CA PRO A 161 14.19 -5.73 3.22
C PRO A 161 14.17 -4.21 3.03
N VAL A 162 15.03 -3.66 2.17
CA VAL A 162 15.08 -2.21 1.88
C VAL A 162 13.75 -1.72 1.31
N ILE A 163 13.19 -2.46 0.35
CA ILE A 163 11.95 -2.08 -0.34
C ILE A 163 10.77 -2.14 0.63
N VAL A 164 10.66 -3.23 1.40
CA VAL A 164 9.57 -3.41 2.39
C VAL A 164 9.64 -2.33 3.47
N THR A 165 10.82 -2.05 4.01
CA THR A 165 11.01 -1.02 5.04
C THR A 165 10.70 0.37 4.49
N THR A 166 11.16 0.69 3.28
CA THR A 166 10.87 1.99 2.63
C THR A 166 9.37 2.13 2.36
N HIS A 167 8.71 1.08 1.88
CA HIS A 167 7.25 1.08 1.66
C HIS A 167 6.50 1.36 2.98
N LEU A 168 6.89 0.73 4.09
CA LEU A 168 6.33 0.99 5.41
C LEU A 168 6.52 2.45 5.84
N LEU A 169 7.74 2.98 5.74
CA LEU A 169 8.03 4.37 6.13
C LEU A 169 7.29 5.40 5.29
N LEU A 170 7.19 5.18 3.98
CA LEU A 170 6.41 6.03 3.08
C LEU A 170 4.90 5.96 3.40
N GLY A 171 4.38 4.78 3.75
CA GLY A 171 2.99 4.62 4.19
C GLY A 171 2.69 5.40 5.47
N LEU A 172 3.61 5.36 6.44
CA LEU A 172 3.51 6.16 7.67
C LEU A 172 3.66 7.66 7.41
N ALA A 173 4.54 8.06 6.48
CA ALA A 173 4.66 9.45 6.05
C ALA A 173 3.37 9.96 5.39
N LEU A 174 2.73 9.13 4.55
CA LEU A 174 1.42 9.44 3.96
C LEU A 174 0.35 9.63 5.04
N LEU A 175 0.26 8.70 6.00
CA LEU A 175 -0.66 8.78 7.13
C LEU A 175 -0.41 10.03 7.98
N GLY A 176 0.84 10.30 8.32
CA GLY A 176 1.23 11.50 9.10
C GLY A 176 0.90 12.81 8.38
N THR A 177 1.13 12.86 7.07
CA THR A 177 0.80 14.05 6.25
C THR A 177 -0.70 14.25 6.13
N LEU A 178 -1.48 13.18 5.96
CA LEU A 178 -2.95 13.22 5.98
C LEU A 178 -3.48 13.69 7.33
N GLY A 179 -2.96 13.15 8.43
CA GLY A 179 -3.33 13.55 9.80
C GLY A 179 -3.00 15.03 10.08
N TRP A 180 -1.83 15.47 9.64
CA TRP A 180 -1.46 16.88 9.72
C TRP A 180 -2.40 17.77 8.90
N LEU A 181 -2.71 17.38 7.65
CA LEU A 181 -3.64 18.11 6.79
C LEU A 181 -5.05 18.17 7.42
N ALA A 182 -5.51 17.08 8.03
CA ALA A 182 -6.78 17.01 8.74
C ALA A 182 -6.81 17.97 9.95
N ALA A 183 -5.76 17.95 10.76
CA ALA A 183 -5.64 18.84 11.93
C ALA A 183 -5.61 20.31 11.54
N ARG A 184 -4.95 20.68 10.45
CA ARG A 184 -4.87 22.07 9.95
C ARG A 184 -6.22 22.65 9.51
N GLN A 185 -7.23 21.83 9.32
CA GLN A 185 -8.57 22.26 8.95
C GLN A 185 -9.53 22.45 10.14
N THR A 186 -9.06 22.12 11.34
CA THR A 186 -9.77 22.44 12.58
C THR A 186 -9.23 23.73 13.16
N PRO A 187 -10.08 24.57 13.77
CA PRO A 187 -9.60 25.72 14.52
C PRO A 187 -8.57 25.26 15.56
N LEU A 188 -7.38 25.85 15.52
CA LEU A 188 -6.38 25.55 16.54
C LEU A 188 -6.85 26.16 17.87
N PRO A 189 -6.67 25.44 19.00
CA PRO A 189 -6.88 26.02 20.32
C PRO A 189 -5.93 27.21 20.49
N ALA A 190 -6.29 28.13 21.43
CA ALA A 190 -5.42 29.24 21.77
C ALA A 190 -4.01 28.73 22.10
N TYR A 191 -3.00 29.52 21.75
CA TYR A 191 -1.60 29.17 22.02
C TYR A 191 -1.39 28.98 23.53
N GLU A 192 -0.99 27.78 23.92
CA GLU A 192 -0.64 27.43 25.28
C GLU A 192 0.89 27.50 25.44
N PRO A 193 1.43 28.44 26.22
CA PRO A 193 2.89 28.60 26.40
C PRO A 193 3.57 27.29 26.90
N GLU A 194 2.85 26.50 27.71
CA GLU A 194 3.35 25.21 28.20
C GLU A 194 3.56 24.18 27.09
N ALA A 195 2.77 24.21 26.03
CA ALA A 195 2.93 23.30 24.89
C ALA A 195 4.29 23.47 24.19
N ALA A 196 4.87 24.68 24.23
CA ALA A 196 6.16 24.96 23.61
C ALA A 196 7.32 24.16 24.27
N ARG A 197 7.31 23.94 25.57
CA ARG A 197 8.37 23.19 26.26
C ARG A 197 8.33 21.70 25.99
N TRP A 198 7.16 21.15 25.63
CA TRP A 198 7.03 19.74 25.25
C TRP A 198 7.41 19.48 23.78
N ARG A 199 7.59 20.53 23.00
CA ARG A 199 7.88 20.40 21.56
C ARG A 199 9.18 19.62 21.29
N ALA A 200 10.24 19.89 22.04
CA ALA A 200 11.51 19.20 21.89
C ALA A 200 11.37 17.70 22.25
N ALA A 201 10.70 17.39 23.36
CA ALA A 201 10.42 16.03 23.77
C ALA A 201 9.55 15.27 22.75
N ALA A 202 8.52 15.92 22.20
CA ALA A 202 7.69 15.34 21.17
C ALA A 202 8.46 15.05 19.86
N LEU A 203 9.33 15.98 19.44
CA LEU A 203 10.20 15.77 18.28
C LEU A 203 11.21 14.65 18.53
N ALA A 204 11.83 14.60 19.69
CA ALA A 204 12.76 13.51 20.06
C ALA A 204 12.01 12.16 20.06
N GLY A 205 10.82 12.10 20.66
CA GLY A 205 9.98 10.91 20.65
C GLY A 205 9.60 10.46 19.23
N LEU A 206 9.27 11.40 18.35
CA LEU A 206 8.97 11.11 16.95
C LEU A 206 10.19 10.53 16.22
N VAL A 207 11.38 11.12 16.40
CA VAL A 207 12.62 10.62 15.79
C VAL A 207 12.93 9.19 16.28
N LEU A 208 12.82 8.95 17.60
CA LEU A 208 13.03 7.61 18.18
C LEU A 208 12.01 6.61 17.65
N LEU A 209 10.74 7.00 17.52
CA LEU A 209 9.69 6.15 16.96
C LEU A 209 9.99 5.78 15.51
N VAL A 210 10.38 6.75 14.67
CA VAL A 210 10.74 6.49 13.26
C VAL A 210 11.94 5.57 13.16
N ALA A 211 12.98 5.80 14.00
CA ALA A 211 14.15 4.93 14.05
C ALA A 211 13.78 3.50 14.48
N GLN A 212 12.95 3.34 15.50
CA GLN A 212 12.48 2.03 15.96
C GLN A 212 11.68 1.29 14.88
N ILE A 213 10.78 1.99 14.19
CA ILE A 213 9.99 1.40 13.09
C ILE A 213 10.89 0.98 11.93
N ALA A 214 11.88 1.81 11.57
CA ALA A 214 12.84 1.49 10.52
C ALA A 214 13.68 0.24 10.87
N LEU A 215 14.20 0.18 12.09
CA LEU A 215 14.96 -0.98 12.59
C LEU A 215 14.10 -2.23 12.70
N GLY A 216 12.87 -2.11 13.21
CA GLY A 216 11.92 -3.22 13.32
C GLY A 216 11.47 -3.73 11.94
N GLY A 217 11.21 -2.82 11.00
CA GLY A 217 10.89 -3.16 9.61
C GLY A 217 12.03 -3.89 8.90
N TRP A 218 13.25 -3.39 9.08
CA TRP A 218 14.46 -4.03 8.54
C TRP A 218 14.70 -5.41 9.17
N GLY A 219 14.75 -5.50 10.51
CA GLY A 219 14.96 -6.76 11.22
C GLY A 219 13.90 -7.81 10.93
N GLY A 220 12.62 -7.42 10.90
CA GLY A 220 11.53 -8.31 10.53
C GLY A 220 11.60 -8.79 9.08
N ALA A 221 12.03 -7.92 8.16
CA ALA A 221 12.21 -8.30 6.76
C ALA A 221 13.42 -9.24 6.58
N MET A 222 14.51 -9.01 7.33
CA MET A 222 15.69 -9.90 7.34
C MET A 222 15.37 -11.27 7.93
N ALA A 223 14.63 -11.34 9.05
CA ALA A 223 14.21 -12.58 9.66
C ALA A 223 13.29 -13.40 8.73
N GLY A 224 12.45 -12.71 7.96
CA GLY A 224 11.60 -13.34 6.94
C GLY A 224 12.35 -13.75 5.66
N ALA A 225 13.57 -13.27 5.45
CA ALA A 225 14.43 -13.61 4.32
C ALA A 225 15.35 -14.82 4.59
N GLY A 226 15.02 -15.66 5.59
CA GLY A 226 15.83 -16.83 5.98
C GLY A 226 16.28 -17.71 4.81
N PRO A 227 17.29 -18.56 4.99
CA PRO A 227 17.97 -19.29 3.91
C PRO A 227 17.05 -20.15 3.04
N GLU A 228 15.88 -20.53 3.54
CA GLU A 228 14.89 -21.30 2.79
C GLU A 228 14.18 -20.49 1.68
N ARG A 229 14.12 -19.15 1.79
CA ARG A 229 13.54 -18.30 0.73
C ARG A 229 14.56 -17.88 -0.33
N GLY A 230 15.84 -17.91 -0.01
CA GLY A 230 16.94 -17.62 -0.94
C GLY A 230 17.39 -18.82 -1.78
N THR A 231 17.11 -20.03 -1.33
CA THR A 231 17.41 -21.27 -2.05
C THR A 231 16.28 -21.71 -3.01
N HIS A 232 15.62 -20.75 -3.68
CA HIS A 232 15.20 -21.11 -5.02
C HIS A 232 16.50 -21.37 -5.80
N ARG A 233 16.96 -22.63 -5.79
CA ARG A 233 17.76 -23.12 -6.91
C ARG A 233 17.11 -22.54 -8.15
N PRO A 234 17.85 -21.87 -9.02
CA PRO A 234 17.28 -21.43 -10.29
C PRO A 234 16.57 -22.66 -10.81
N VAL A 235 15.23 -22.59 -10.93
CA VAL A 235 14.45 -23.57 -11.68
C VAL A 235 15.18 -23.58 -12.99
N SER A 236 15.92 -24.64 -13.22
CA SER A 236 16.91 -24.70 -14.29
C SER A 236 16.18 -24.22 -15.54
N LEU A 237 16.70 -23.19 -16.20
CA LEU A 237 16.20 -22.72 -17.50
C LEU A 237 15.92 -23.92 -18.44
N ALA A 238 16.54 -25.06 -18.17
CA ALA A 238 16.35 -26.33 -18.84
C ALA A 238 14.88 -26.82 -18.86
N ARG A 239 14.01 -26.46 -17.92
CA ARG A 239 12.60 -26.94 -17.95
C ARG A 239 11.69 -26.14 -18.92
N HIS A 240 12.12 -24.95 -19.34
CA HIS A 240 11.38 -24.16 -20.31
C HIS A 240 12.00 -24.23 -21.72
N LEU A 241 13.09 -24.96 -21.87
CA LEU A 241 13.67 -25.19 -23.18
C LEU A 241 12.86 -26.26 -23.93
N PRO A 242 12.66 -26.11 -25.25
CA PRO A 242 12.07 -27.16 -26.10
C PRO A 242 12.81 -28.49 -25.90
N PHE A 243 12.09 -29.62 -25.93
CA PHE A 243 12.56 -30.96 -25.64
C PHE A 243 13.88 -31.34 -26.37
N TRP A 244 14.12 -30.79 -27.55
CA TRP A 244 15.33 -31.03 -28.33
C TRP A 244 16.58 -30.32 -27.76
N LEU A 245 16.43 -29.24 -26.97
CA LEU A 245 17.53 -28.58 -26.27
C LEU A 245 17.85 -29.24 -24.90
N GLN A 246 16.88 -29.89 -24.28
CA GLN A 246 17.09 -30.58 -23.00
C GLN A 246 18.06 -31.74 -23.10
N ARG A 247 18.13 -32.44 -24.23
CA ARG A 247 19.04 -33.56 -24.45
C ARG A 247 20.53 -33.21 -24.47
N ARG A 248 20.88 -31.94 -24.73
CA ARG A 248 22.31 -31.53 -24.77
C ARG A 248 22.92 -31.31 -23.38
N PHE A 249 22.13 -31.26 -22.34
CA PHE A 249 22.61 -31.00 -20.96
C PHE A 249 22.71 -32.27 -20.11
N THR A 250 22.16 -33.42 -20.56
CA THR A 250 22.18 -34.67 -19.82
C THR A 250 23.29 -35.64 -20.21
N THR A 251 24.14 -35.31 -21.19
CA THR A 251 25.21 -36.21 -21.69
C THR A 251 26.63 -35.79 -21.24
N ARG A 252 26.76 -34.95 -20.20
CA ARG A 252 28.05 -34.63 -19.57
C ARG A 252 27.94 -34.69 -18.04
N GLN A 253 27.68 -35.86 -17.52
CA GLN A 253 28.08 -36.32 -16.19
C GLN A 253 28.54 -37.75 -16.28
#